data_01ff8b487b222034f8f19b3de299e234
#
_entry.id   01ff8b487b222034f8f19b3de299e234
#
_cell.length_a   1.000
_cell.length_b   1.000
_cell.length_c   1.000
_cell.angle_alpha   90.00
_cell.angle_beta   90.00
_cell.angle_gamma   90.00
#
_symmetry.space_group_name_H-M   'P 1'
#
loop_
_entity.id
_entity.type
_entity.pdbx_description
1 polymer ?
#
loop_
_entity_poly.entity_id
_entity_poly.type
_entity_poly.pdbx_seq_one_letter_code
_entity_poly.pdbx_strand_id
1 'polypeptide(L)'
;PAHHEICSLSWSALSLWILRGEYLMIQQIQLVLSPPTDVRIPQSWSYRLYGWLMSQISSEFGEQMHLQGEHPIAHFLCFSPEKQSLIWTVNLLNDAARQVVSPVLESAKEIPLHELTLPVSEVRTFPAVSAEELIRSGRSRSETRAKIAFLSPCAFKQSGRYTIFPQEALLLQSLIAHWNAAFPEYALIDPDALQALQQGLHIVDYNLHTTRYLLKETRIPAFQGNVTIEARLAPPLLELWNALLSFASHGGVGIKTTLGMGGAATDFYKKTPVI
;
A
#
# COMPACT_ATOMS: atom_id res chain seq x y z
N PRO A 1 33.96 38.88 3.47
CA PRO A 1 32.75 38.45 4.16
C PRO A 1 31.71 38.07 3.12
N ALA A 2 31.68 36.80 2.84
CA ALA A 2 30.70 36.14 1.99
C ALA A 2 29.99 35.16 2.89
N HIS A 3 28.72 35.36 3.14
CA HIS A 3 27.81 34.31 3.63
C HIS A 3 26.36 34.78 3.48
N HIS A 4 25.53 33.94 2.96
CA HIS A 4 24.07 33.97 2.78
C HIS A 4 23.55 34.21 1.38
N GLU A 5 23.75 33.24 0.52
CA GLU A 5 22.79 32.90 -0.51
C GLU A 5 22.55 31.40 -0.52
N ILE A 6 21.71 30.94 0.43
CA ILE A 6 21.16 29.59 0.41
C ILE A 6 19.67 29.69 0.72
N CYS A 7 18.89 29.06 -0.13
CA CYS A 7 17.47 28.76 0.07
C CYS A 7 16.43 29.87 -0.18
N SER A 8 16.24 30.27 -1.44
CA SER A 8 15.03 30.98 -1.85
C SER A 8 14.16 30.26 -2.89
N LEU A 9 14.47 29.02 -3.23
CA LEU A 9 13.73 28.28 -4.27
C LEU A 9 12.61 27.36 -3.75
N SER A 10 12.46 27.16 -2.42
CA SER A 10 11.50 26.19 -1.89
C SER A 10 10.09 26.73 -1.66
N TRP A 11 9.95 28.02 -1.37
CA TRP A 11 8.65 28.60 -1.00
C TRP A 11 7.75 28.97 -2.18
N SER A 12 8.33 29.33 -3.33
CA SER A 12 7.56 29.70 -4.53
C SER A 12 6.95 28.47 -5.22
N ALA A 13 7.62 27.34 -5.20
CA ALA A 13 7.08 26.09 -5.73
C ALA A 13 5.94 25.54 -4.85
N LEU A 14 6.13 25.49 -3.53
CA LEU A 14 5.07 25.10 -2.59
C LEU A 14 3.85 26.01 -2.64
N SER A 15 4.06 27.34 -2.75
CA SER A 15 2.96 28.30 -2.86
C SER A 15 2.19 28.19 -4.18
N LEU A 16 2.84 27.80 -5.28
CA LEU A 16 2.18 27.54 -6.55
C LEU A 16 1.36 26.24 -6.54
N TRP A 17 1.75 25.24 -5.75
CA TRP A 17 1.00 24.00 -5.56
C TRP A 17 -0.26 24.23 -4.70
N ILE A 18 -0.15 24.98 -3.61
CA ILE A 18 -1.28 25.34 -2.75
C ILE A 18 -2.34 26.18 -3.50
N LEU A 19 -1.90 27.02 -4.43
CA LEU A 19 -2.81 27.87 -5.24
C LEU A 19 -3.53 27.11 -6.36
N ARG A 20 -3.08 25.90 -6.75
CA ARG A 20 -3.75 25.10 -7.80
C ARG A 20 -4.86 24.19 -7.31
N GLY A 21 -5.05 24.02 -6.00
CA GLY A 21 -6.09 23.12 -5.45
C GLY A 21 -5.89 21.67 -5.91
N GLU A 22 -4.63 21.26 -6.15
CA GLU A 22 -4.33 19.89 -6.56
C GLU A 22 -4.41 19.01 -5.30
N TYR A 23 -5.49 18.25 -5.19
CA TYR A 23 -5.67 17.25 -4.16
C TYR A 23 -4.58 16.19 -4.29
N LEU A 24 -3.96 15.81 -3.16
CA LEU A 24 -3.06 14.66 -3.13
C LEU A 24 -3.83 13.40 -3.54
N MET A 25 -3.44 12.82 -4.66
CA MET A 25 -4.13 11.70 -5.26
C MET A 25 -3.25 10.46 -5.21
N ILE A 26 -3.86 9.34 -4.84
CA ILE A 26 -3.27 8.02 -4.97
C ILE A 26 -3.88 7.28 -6.16
N GLN A 27 -3.14 6.37 -6.77
CA GLN A 27 -3.63 5.62 -7.92
C GLN A 27 -3.12 4.19 -7.91
N GLN A 28 -3.96 3.26 -8.32
CA GLN A 28 -3.58 1.86 -8.52
C GLN A 28 -3.48 1.53 -10.00
N ILE A 29 -2.41 0.82 -10.37
CA ILE A 29 -2.21 0.23 -11.71
C ILE A 29 -1.92 -1.25 -11.53
N GLN A 30 -2.58 -2.10 -12.31
CA GLN A 30 -2.37 -3.53 -12.32
C GLN A 30 -1.86 -3.98 -13.69
N LEU A 31 -0.79 -4.75 -13.68
CA LEU A 31 -0.28 -5.43 -14.86
C LEU A 31 -0.57 -6.92 -14.74
N VAL A 32 -1.25 -7.47 -15.75
CA VAL A 32 -1.46 -8.92 -15.87
C VAL A 32 -0.28 -9.48 -16.65
N LEU A 33 0.50 -10.32 -15.98
CA LEU A 33 1.72 -10.91 -16.51
C LEU A 33 1.49 -12.38 -16.85
N SER A 34 1.98 -12.79 -18.01
CA SER A 34 1.87 -14.17 -18.52
C SER A 34 3.22 -14.89 -18.37
N PRO A 35 3.47 -15.61 -17.25
CA PRO A 35 4.69 -16.38 -17.11
C PRO A 35 4.69 -17.60 -18.08
N PRO A 36 5.86 -18.11 -18.46
CA PRO A 36 5.95 -19.41 -19.12
C PRO A 36 5.27 -20.52 -18.29
N THR A 37 4.64 -21.48 -18.95
CA THR A 37 3.79 -22.51 -18.30
C THR A 37 4.53 -23.42 -17.33
N ASP A 38 5.83 -23.59 -17.51
CA ASP A 38 6.72 -24.44 -16.73
C ASP A 38 7.48 -23.70 -15.62
N VAL A 39 7.29 -22.39 -15.51
CA VAL A 39 8.01 -21.56 -14.55
C VAL A 39 7.09 -21.06 -13.43
N ARG A 40 7.35 -21.52 -12.22
CA ARG A 40 6.67 -20.99 -11.03
C ARG A 40 7.38 -19.74 -10.51
N ILE A 41 6.71 -18.60 -10.59
CA ILE A 41 7.21 -17.32 -10.11
C ILE A 41 6.71 -17.08 -8.69
N PRO A 42 7.60 -16.99 -7.69
CA PRO A 42 7.21 -16.69 -6.30
C PRO A 42 6.82 -15.22 -6.14
N GLN A 43 5.95 -14.91 -5.18
CA GLN A 43 5.52 -13.54 -4.88
C GLN A 43 6.69 -12.59 -4.55
N SER A 44 7.79 -13.12 -4.04
CA SER A 44 9.01 -12.35 -3.75
C SER A 44 9.68 -11.76 -5.01
N TRP A 45 9.32 -12.24 -6.21
CA TRP A 45 9.81 -11.61 -7.45
C TRP A 45 9.22 -10.22 -7.69
N SER A 46 8.20 -9.81 -6.93
CA SER A 46 7.77 -8.40 -6.95
C SER A 46 8.92 -7.43 -6.68
N TYR A 47 9.90 -7.81 -5.85
CA TYR A 47 11.12 -7.03 -5.65
C TYR A 47 11.93 -6.86 -6.95
N ARG A 48 11.99 -7.88 -7.81
CA ARG A 48 12.68 -7.81 -9.12
C ARG A 48 11.92 -6.93 -10.11
N LEU A 49 10.59 -7.02 -10.10
CA LEU A 49 9.71 -6.14 -10.90
C LEU A 49 9.90 -4.68 -10.49
N TYR A 50 10.02 -4.41 -9.19
CA TYR A 50 10.33 -3.08 -8.68
C TYR A 50 11.73 -2.61 -9.13
N GLY A 51 12.72 -3.49 -9.13
CA GLY A 51 14.06 -3.19 -9.65
C GLY A 51 14.03 -2.81 -11.14
N TRP A 52 13.25 -3.54 -11.95
CA TRP A 52 13.00 -3.17 -13.33
C TRP A 52 12.33 -1.79 -13.43
N LEU A 53 11.26 -1.54 -12.68
CA LEU A 53 10.58 -0.25 -12.67
C LEU A 53 11.54 0.89 -12.36
N MET A 54 12.37 0.74 -11.32
CA MET A 54 13.36 1.73 -10.95
C MET A 54 14.40 1.98 -12.04
N SER A 55 14.71 0.99 -12.88
CA SER A 55 15.62 1.16 -14.02
C SER A 55 14.99 1.92 -15.22
N GLN A 56 13.67 2.04 -15.25
CA GLN A 56 12.94 2.73 -16.31
C GLN A 56 12.66 4.21 -15.98
N ILE A 57 12.82 4.61 -14.74
CA ILE A 57 12.59 5.99 -14.29
C ILE A 57 13.90 6.71 -14.08
N SER A 58 13.88 8.06 -14.08
CA SER A 58 15.08 8.86 -13.92
C SER A 58 15.75 8.60 -12.55
N SER A 59 17.09 8.56 -12.54
CA SER A 59 17.88 8.44 -11.31
C SER A 59 17.59 9.57 -10.32
N GLU A 60 17.28 10.75 -10.82
CA GLU A 60 16.94 11.92 -10.01
C GLU A 60 15.68 11.69 -9.16
N PHE A 61 14.64 11.09 -9.72
CA PHE A 61 13.44 10.73 -8.95
C PHE A 61 13.74 9.65 -7.90
N GLY A 62 14.55 8.64 -8.26
CA GLY A 62 15.00 7.61 -7.33
C GLY A 62 15.81 8.17 -6.16
N GLU A 63 16.71 9.11 -6.42
CA GLU A 63 17.52 9.78 -5.40
C GLU A 63 16.65 10.68 -4.49
N GLN A 64 15.69 11.42 -5.04
CA GLN A 64 14.76 12.22 -4.24
C GLN A 64 13.95 11.37 -3.27
N MET A 65 13.44 10.22 -3.70
CA MET A 65 12.74 9.29 -2.82
C MET A 65 13.63 8.79 -1.67
N HIS A 66 14.91 8.51 -1.95
CA HIS A 66 15.85 8.06 -0.92
C HIS A 66 16.21 9.17 0.06
N LEU A 67 16.42 10.39 -0.40
CA LEU A 67 16.81 11.53 0.43
C LEU A 67 15.70 11.99 1.37
N GLN A 68 14.46 11.94 0.92
CA GLN A 68 13.30 12.36 1.71
C GLN A 68 12.79 11.28 2.65
N GLY A 69 13.28 10.04 2.51
CA GLY A 69 12.75 8.89 3.25
C GLY A 69 11.31 8.56 2.87
N GLU A 70 10.82 9.15 1.82
CA GLU A 70 9.48 8.92 1.28
C GLU A 70 9.44 7.62 0.48
N HIS A 71 8.38 6.88 0.69
CA HIS A 71 8.12 5.66 -0.05
C HIS A 71 6.77 5.75 -0.78
N PRO A 72 6.68 6.56 -1.86
CA PRO A 72 5.42 6.85 -2.53
C PRO A 72 4.91 5.71 -3.42
N ILE A 73 5.51 4.53 -3.34
CA ILE A 73 5.12 3.36 -4.10
C ILE A 73 4.94 2.17 -3.15
N ALA A 74 3.76 1.58 -3.15
CA ALA A 74 3.51 0.27 -2.55
C ALA A 74 3.12 -0.71 -3.66
N HIS A 75 3.64 -1.92 -3.64
CA HIS A 75 3.34 -2.90 -4.68
C HIS A 75 3.37 -4.32 -4.16
N PHE A 76 2.75 -5.22 -4.90
CA PHE A 76 2.80 -6.66 -4.60
C PHE A 76 2.46 -7.49 -5.84
N LEU A 77 2.85 -8.76 -5.80
CA LEU A 77 2.58 -9.75 -6.82
C LEU A 77 1.67 -10.83 -6.24
N CYS A 78 0.59 -11.16 -6.94
CA CYS A 78 -0.25 -12.30 -6.60
C CYS A 78 -0.56 -13.15 -7.83
N PHE A 79 -0.85 -14.43 -7.61
CA PHE A 79 -1.29 -15.35 -8.65
C PHE A 79 -2.82 -15.33 -8.73
N SER A 80 -3.36 -15.22 -9.94
CA SER A 80 -4.80 -15.39 -10.24
C SER A 80 -5.05 -16.80 -10.77
N PRO A 81 -5.66 -17.69 -9.99
CA PRO A 81 -5.97 -19.03 -10.45
C PRO A 81 -6.93 -19.05 -11.65
N GLU A 82 -7.89 -18.14 -11.66
CA GLU A 82 -8.91 -18.04 -12.73
C GLU A 82 -8.29 -17.70 -14.08
N LYS A 83 -7.28 -16.83 -14.09
CA LYS A 83 -6.61 -16.35 -15.31
C LYS A 83 -5.31 -17.11 -15.61
N GLN A 84 -4.87 -18.00 -14.73
CA GLN A 84 -3.56 -18.67 -14.81
C GLN A 84 -2.41 -17.66 -15.05
N SER A 85 -2.51 -16.49 -14.43
CA SER A 85 -1.62 -15.34 -14.64
C SER A 85 -1.18 -14.73 -13.33
N LEU A 86 -0.12 -13.93 -13.39
CA LEU A 86 0.32 -13.13 -12.28
C LEU A 86 -0.27 -11.71 -12.38
N ILE A 87 -0.69 -11.14 -11.28
CA ILE A 87 -1.13 -9.76 -11.21
C ILE A 87 -0.11 -9.00 -10.37
N TRP A 88 0.60 -8.07 -11.01
CA TRP A 88 1.45 -7.12 -10.32
C TRP A 88 0.66 -5.84 -10.08
N THR A 89 0.31 -5.60 -8.83
CA THR A 89 -0.39 -4.39 -8.39
C THR A 89 0.62 -3.36 -7.93
N VAL A 90 0.58 -2.17 -8.50
CA VAL A 90 1.43 -1.03 -8.15
C VAL A 90 0.52 0.12 -7.71
N ASN A 91 0.74 0.61 -6.51
CA ASN A 91 0.04 1.74 -5.92
C ASN A 91 0.98 2.94 -5.87
N LEU A 92 0.57 4.03 -6.47
CA LEU A 92 1.27 5.30 -6.53
C LEU A 92 0.61 6.22 -5.50
N LEU A 93 1.36 6.56 -4.45
CA LEU A 93 0.81 7.16 -3.22
C LEU A 93 0.96 8.68 -3.16
N ASN A 94 1.45 9.31 -4.24
CA ASN A 94 1.47 10.76 -4.41
C ASN A 94 1.52 11.13 -5.90
N ASP A 95 1.34 12.41 -6.20
CA ASP A 95 1.28 12.91 -7.57
C ASP A 95 2.62 12.83 -8.30
N ALA A 96 3.74 13.00 -7.60
CA ALA A 96 5.06 12.85 -8.20
C ALA A 96 5.30 11.43 -8.72
N ALA A 97 4.96 10.42 -7.91
CA ALA A 97 5.03 9.02 -8.34
C ALA A 97 4.08 8.75 -9.51
N ARG A 98 2.86 9.30 -9.48
CA ARG A 98 1.90 9.14 -10.59
C ARG A 98 2.45 9.69 -11.90
N GLN A 99 2.98 10.91 -11.90
CA GLN A 99 3.49 11.56 -13.10
C GLN A 99 4.67 10.82 -13.72
N VAL A 100 5.55 10.25 -12.89
CA VAL A 100 6.78 9.58 -13.35
C VAL A 100 6.55 8.11 -13.69
N VAL A 101 5.74 7.39 -12.88
CA VAL A 101 5.63 5.94 -12.94
C VAL A 101 4.49 5.48 -13.84
N SER A 102 3.33 6.19 -13.86
CA SER A 102 2.18 5.75 -14.66
C SER A 102 2.51 5.56 -16.14
N PRO A 103 3.22 6.49 -16.82
CA PRO A 103 3.54 6.30 -18.23
C PRO A 103 4.39 5.05 -18.51
N VAL A 104 5.31 4.72 -17.59
CA VAL A 104 6.17 3.54 -17.70
C VAL A 104 5.32 2.27 -17.62
N LEU A 105 4.45 2.16 -16.62
CA LEU A 105 3.60 0.99 -16.42
C LEU A 105 2.57 0.83 -17.54
N GLU A 106 1.97 1.94 -17.99
CA GLU A 106 0.93 1.93 -19.03
C GLU A 106 1.46 1.57 -20.42
N SER A 107 2.72 1.90 -20.69
CA SER A 107 3.38 1.55 -21.97
C SER A 107 4.07 0.19 -21.97
N ALA A 108 4.17 -0.49 -20.83
CA ALA A 108 4.88 -1.74 -20.67
C ALA A 108 4.19 -2.86 -21.47
N LYS A 109 4.91 -3.45 -22.42
CA LYS A 109 4.47 -4.64 -23.18
C LYS A 109 5.09 -5.92 -22.66
N GLU A 110 6.28 -5.81 -22.10
CA GLU A 110 7.03 -6.90 -21.51
C GLU A 110 7.94 -6.37 -20.41
N ILE A 111 8.26 -7.21 -19.46
CA ILE A 111 9.19 -6.90 -18.38
C ILE A 111 10.37 -7.87 -18.45
N PRO A 112 11.52 -7.42 -18.93
CA PRO A 112 12.73 -8.23 -18.93
C PRO A 112 13.28 -8.35 -17.51
N LEU A 113 13.41 -9.58 -17.02
CA LEU A 113 14.11 -9.94 -15.80
C LEU A 113 15.35 -10.74 -16.19
N HIS A 114 16.29 -10.86 -15.27
CA HIS A 114 17.59 -11.48 -15.59
C HIS A 114 17.45 -12.90 -16.18
N GLU A 115 16.49 -13.70 -15.68
CA GLU A 115 16.32 -15.10 -16.07
C GLU A 115 15.26 -15.31 -17.16
N LEU A 116 14.34 -14.37 -17.31
CA LEU A 116 13.24 -14.49 -18.28
C LEU A 116 12.57 -13.13 -18.53
N THR A 117 11.82 -13.05 -19.61
CA THR A 117 10.97 -11.92 -19.92
C THR A 117 9.51 -12.28 -19.65
N LEU A 118 8.79 -11.39 -18.95
CA LEU A 118 7.38 -11.55 -18.64
C LEU A 118 6.54 -10.67 -19.58
N PRO A 119 5.77 -11.26 -20.50
CA PRO A 119 4.83 -10.53 -21.32
C PRO A 119 3.74 -9.89 -20.45
N VAL A 120 3.38 -8.65 -20.77
CA VAL A 120 2.24 -7.94 -20.18
C VAL A 120 1.04 -8.14 -21.11
N SER A 121 0.07 -8.91 -20.65
CA SER A 121 -1.14 -9.22 -21.44
C SER A 121 -2.23 -8.16 -21.29
N GLU A 122 -2.26 -7.46 -20.15
CA GLU A 122 -3.26 -6.43 -19.87
C GLU A 122 -2.68 -5.43 -18.87
N VAL A 123 -2.98 -4.14 -19.06
CA VAL A 123 -2.73 -3.09 -18.08
C VAL A 123 -4.08 -2.47 -17.68
N ARG A 124 -4.34 -2.36 -16.38
CA ARG A 124 -5.54 -1.76 -15.82
C ARG A 124 -5.16 -0.59 -14.96
N THR A 125 -5.50 0.60 -15.39
CA THR A 125 -5.36 1.83 -14.61
C THR A 125 -6.69 2.14 -13.93
N PHE A 126 -6.67 2.19 -12.60
CA PHE A 126 -7.85 2.56 -11.81
C PHE A 126 -7.92 4.08 -11.65
N PRO A 127 -9.13 4.65 -11.45
CA PRO A 127 -9.26 6.06 -11.14
C PRO A 127 -8.38 6.45 -9.95
N ALA A 128 -7.79 7.64 -10.03
CA ALA A 128 -7.09 8.20 -8.88
C ALA A 128 -8.10 8.61 -7.80
N VAL A 129 -7.69 8.48 -6.53
CA VAL A 129 -8.56 8.69 -5.36
C VAL A 129 -7.89 9.65 -4.39
N SER A 130 -8.62 10.62 -3.85
CA SER A 130 -8.15 11.56 -2.83
C SER A 130 -8.44 11.08 -1.40
N ALA A 131 -7.83 11.74 -0.41
CA ALA A 131 -8.16 11.49 1.00
C ALA A 131 -9.64 11.76 1.30
N GLU A 132 -10.20 12.83 0.74
CA GLU A 132 -11.61 13.21 0.93
C GLU A 132 -12.56 12.15 0.36
N GLU A 133 -12.22 11.54 -0.78
CA GLU A 133 -13.03 10.47 -1.37
C GLU A 133 -12.99 9.22 -0.51
N LEU A 134 -11.83 8.85 0.05
CA LEU A 134 -11.71 7.74 1.00
C LEU A 134 -12.50 8.01 2.29
N ILE A 135 -12.41 9.22 2.85
CA ILE A 135 -13.19 9.63 4.03
C ILE A 135 -14.69 9.62 3.72
N ARG A 136 -15.10 10.13 2.57
CA ARG A 136 -16.51 10.11 2.12
C ARG A 136 -17.00 8.67 1.95
N SER A 137 -16.19 7.80 1.38
CA SER A 137 -16.50 6.37 1.29
C SER A 137 -16.66 5.74 2.68
N GLY A 138 -15.80 6.08 3.65
CA GLY A 138 -15.91 5.65 5.04
C GLY A 138 -17.23 6.08 5.69
N ARG A 139 -17.64 7.33 5.47
CA ARG A 139 -18.93 7.88 5.96
C ARG A 139 -20.16 7.19 5.38
N SER A 140 -20.08 6.75 4.14
CA SER A 140 -21.20 6.06 3.50
C SER A 140 -21.38 4.62 4.01
N ARG A 141 -20.45 4.11 4.81
CA ARG A 141 -20.45 2.74 5.32
C ARG A 141 -20.94 2.67 6.75
N SER A 142 -21.82 1.73 7.00
CA SER A 142 -22.33 1.38 8.35
C SER A 142 -21.88 -0.01 8.82
N GLU A 143 -21.01 -0.65 8.05
CA GLU A 143 -20.47 -1.96 8.37
C GLU A 143 -19.51 -1.85 9.54
N THR A 144 -19.75 -2.70 10.55
CA THR A 144 -18.91 -2.81 11.75
C THR A 144 -17.92 -3.97 11.68
N ARG A 145 -17.97 -4.75 10.61
CA ARG A 145 -17.05 -5.86 10.35
C ARG A 145 -16.39 -5.71 9.00
N ALA A 146 -15.11 -5.98 8.97
CA ALA A 146 -14.35 -6.05 7.73
C ALA A 146 -13.37 -7.22 7.77
N LYS A 147 -13.20 -7.85 6.62
CA LYS A 147 -12.18 -8.85 6.36
C LYS A 147 -11.00 -8.19 5.66
N ILE A 148 -9.81 -8.35 6.21
CA ILE A 148 -8.56 -7.95 5.57
C ILE A 148 -7.91 -9.22 5.03
N ALA A 149 -7.79 -9.33 3.71
CA ALA A 149 -7.06 -10.40 3.05
C ALA A 149 -5.63 -9.92 2.75
N PHE A 150 -4.63 -10.65 3.23
CA PHE A 150 -3.22 -10.41 2.93
C PHE A 150 -2.86 -11.16 1.65
N LEU A 151 -2.82 -10.45 0.54
CA LEU A 151 -2.60 -10.98 -0.81
C LEU A 151 -1.13 -11.32 -1.06
N SER A 152 -0.22 -10.68 -0.34
CA SER A 152 1.21 -11.02 -0.31
C SER A 152 1.70 -11.19 1.12
N PRO A 153 2.85 -11.84 1.36
CA PRO A 153 3.39 -12.06 2.69
C PRO A 153 3.48 -10.76 3.49
N CYS A 154 2.95 -10.77 4.71
CA CYS A 154 2.90 -9.63 5.62
C CYS A 154 3.68 -9.94 6.90
N ALA A 155 4.33 -8.93 7.45
CA ALA A 155 4.96 -8.97 8.76
C ALA A 155 4.95 -7.56 9.37
N PHE A 156 5.08 -7.50 10.68
CA PHE A 156 5.32 -6.26 11.42
C PHE A 156 6.72 -6.28 12.02
N LYS A 157 7.16 -5.16 12.53
CA LYS A 157 8.43 -5.07 13.27
C LYS A 157 8.19 -4.36 14.59
N GLN A 158 8.51 -5.03 15.70
CA GLN A 158 8.35 -4.51 17.04
C GLN A 158 9.63 -4.75 17.82
N SER A 159 10.20 -3.72 18.43
CA SER A 159 11.44 -3.81 19.23
C SER A 159 12.57 -4.54 18.48
N GLY A 160 12.74 -4.26 17.19
CA GLY A 160 13.77 -4.84 16.34
C GLY A 160 13.48 -6.26 15.83
N ARG A 161 12.41 -6.91 16.25
CA ARG A 161 12.04 -8.28 15.88
C ARG A 161 10.85 -8.31 14.92
N TYR A 162 10.80 -9.32 14.06
CA TYR A 162 9.64 -9.57 13.21
C TYR A 162 8.50 -10.18 14.03
N THR A 163 7.32 -9.61 13.90
CA THR A 163 6.06 -10.13 14.45
C THR A 163 5.24 -10.69 13.28
N ILE A 164 4.96 -11.99 13.31
CA ILE A 164 4.31 -12.74 12.23
C ILE A 164 2.87 -13.14 12.57
N PHE A 165 2.28 -12.52 13.56
CA PHE A 165 0.88 -12.64 13.89
C PHE A 165 0.28 -11.23 14.00
N PRO A 166 -0.84 -10.95 13.30
CA PRO A 166 -1.47 -9.64 13.37
C PRO A 166 -2.05 -9.39 14.76
N GLN A 167 -1.84 -8.17 15.24
CA GLN A 167 -2.47 -7.61 16.43
C GLN A 167 -3.17 -6.31 16.01
N GLU A 168 -4.29 -5.99 16.64
CA GLU A 168 -5.07 -4.79 16.33
C GLU A 168 -4.22 -3.52 16.35
N ALA A 169 -3.37 -3.39 17.37
CA ALA A 169 -2.46 -2.27 17.53
C ALA A 169 -1.47 -2.15 16.36
N LEU A 170 -0.88 -3.26 15.91
CA LEU A 170 0.09 -3.27 14.81
C LEU A 170 -0.56 -3.00 13.46
N LEU A 171 -1.77 -3.53 13.26
CA LEU A 171 -2.58 -3.25 12.07
C LEU A 171 -2.92 -1.77 11.98
N LEU A 172 -3.44 -1.20 13.08
CA LEU A 172 -3.81 0.21 13.16
C LEU A 172 -2.60 1.13 12.97
N GLN A 173 -1.51 0.89 13.69
CA GLN A 173 -0.27 1.66 13.58
C GLN A 173 0.28 1.67 12.16
N SER A 174 0.27 0.51 11.49
CA SER A 174 0.73 0.40 10.11
C SER A 174 -0.15 1.20 9.15
N LEU A 175 -1.47 1.08 9.25
CA LEU A 175 -2.42 1.82 8.41
C LEU A 175 -2.28 3.33 8.60
N ILE A 176 -2.16 3.80 9.85
CA ILE A 176 -1.98 5.21 10.17
C ILE A 176 -0.64 5.72 9.63
N ALA A 177 0.44 4.97 9.80
CA ALA A 177 1.75 5.38 9.30
C ALA A 177 1.75 5.55 7.78
N HIS A 178 1.14 4.60 7.05
CA HIS A 178 1.02 4.68 5.60
C HIS A 178 0.06 5.79 5.14
N TRP A 179 -1.06 5.97 5.85
CA TRP A 179 -2.00 7.06 5.59
C TRP A 179 -1.34 8.43 5.76
N ASN A 180 -0.64 8.65 6.88
CA ASN A 180 0.02 9.92 7.18
C ASN A 180 1.15 10.22 6.18
N ALA A 181 1.83 9.19 5.66
CA ALA A 181 2.83 9.37 4.62
C ALA A 181 2.20 9.74 3.26
N ALA A 182 1.06 9.14 2.91
CA ALA A 182 0.37 9.43 1.65
C ALA A 182 -0.41 10.76 1.70
N PHE A 183 -0.96 11.11 2.85
CA PHE A 183 -1.82 12.27 3.04
C PHE A 183 -1.41 13.11 4.27
N PRO A 184 -0.25 13.79 4.22
CA PRO A 184 0.26 14.55 5.36
C PRO A 184 -0.67 15.67 5.83
N GLU A 185 -1.49 16.26 4.95
CA GLU A 185 -2.49 17.27 5.31
C GLU A 185 -3.68 16.70 6.08
N TYR A 186 -3.91 15.39 5.98
CA TYR A 186 -4.94 14.63 6.68
C TYR A 186 -4.33 13.69 7.72
N ALA A 187 -3.16 14.03 8.25
CA ALA A 187 -2.44 13.18 9.19
C ALA A 187 -3.25 12.93 10.47
N LEU A 188 -3.30 11.67 10.88
CA LEU A 188 -3.97 11.21 12.09
C LEU A 188 -2.95 11.20 13.23
N ILE A 189 -2.99 12.25 14.06
CA ILE A 189 -2.01 12.47 15.12
C ILE A 189 -2.64 12.66 16.51
N ASP A 190 -3.98 12.71 16.60
CA ASP A 190 -4.69 12.89 17.87
C ASP A 190 -4.56 11.62 18.74
N PRO A 191 -3.87 11.67 19.90
CA PRO A 191 -3.62 10.49 20.72
C PRO A 191 -4.89 9.86 21.28
N ASP A 192 -5.89 10.67 21.63
CA ASP A 192 -7.15 10.19 22.23
C ASP A 192 -7.98 9.46 21.19
N ALA A 193 -8.05 9.98 19.96
CA ALA A 193 -8.70 9.30 18.84
C ALA A 193 -7.99 7.99 18.49
N LEU A 194 -6.65 7.96 18.47
CA LEU A 194 -5.87 6.77 18.21
C LEU A 194 -6.05 5.70 19.28
N GLN A 195 -6.09 6.11 20.54
CA GLN A 195 -6.35 5.21 21.67
C GLN A 195 -7.77 4.64 21.60
N ALA A 196 -8.77 5.46 21.32
CA ALA A 196 -10.16 5.03 21.19
C ALA A 196 -10.35 4.06 19.98
N LEU A 197 -9.70 4.31 18.85
CA LEU A 197 -9.64 3.38 17.72
C LEU A 197 -9.07 2.03 18.17
N GLN A 198 -7.90 2.05 18.81
CA GLN A 198 -7.23 0.81 19.23
C GLN A 198 -8.08 -0.01 20.19
N GLN A 199 -8.78 0.63 21.14
CA GLN A 199 -9.63 -0.04 22.12
C GLN A 199 -10.91 -0.62 21.50
N GLY A 200 -11.42 -0.02 20.42
CA GLY A 200 -12.65 -0.44 19.77
C GLY A 200 -12.46 -1.50 18.67
N LEU A 201 -11.23 -1.87 18.32
CA LEU A 201 -10.96 -2.86 17.28
C LEU A 201 -10.70 -4.24 17.90
N HIS A 202 -11.35 -5.28 17.37
CA HIS A 202 -11.21 -6.64 17.84
C HIS A 202 -11.07 -7.62 16.67
N ILE A 203 -10.00 -8.42 16.64
CA ILE A 203 -9.89 -9.55 15.73
C ILE A 203 -10.85 -10.62 16.25
N VAL A 204 -11.86 -10.96 15.44
CA VAL A 204 -12.92 -11.91 15.82
C VAL A 204 -12.85 -13.23 15.05
N ASP A 205 -12.10 -13.26 13.99
CA ASP A 205 -11.86 -14.47 13.19
C ASP A 205 -10.58 -14.32 12.37
N TYR A 206 -9.92 -15.44 12.05
CA TYR A 206 -8.77 -15.45 11.15
C TYR A 206 -8.56 -16.81 10.49
N ASN A 207 -7.99 -16.76 9.29
CA ASN A 207 -7.42 -17.92 8.61
C ASN A 207 -6.03 -17.50 8.10
N LEU A 208 -5.00 -17.88 8.84
CA LEU A 208 -3.62 -17.45 8.62
C LEU A 208 -2.69 -18.65 8.55
N HIS A 209 -1.68 -18.53 7.70
CA HIS A 209 -0.57 -19.46 7.68
C HIS A 209 0.77 -18.71 7.68
N THR A 210 1.78 -19.33 8.25
CA THR A 210 3.14 -18.77 8.23
C THR A 210 3.78 -19.00 6.87
N THR A 211 4.54 -18.00 6.44
CA THR A 211 5.29 -18.05 5.18
C THR A 211 6.64 -17.34 5.33
N ARG A 212 7.42 -17.30 4.27
CA ARG A 212 8.68 -16.55 4.22
C ARG A 212 8.74 -15.76 2.94
N TYR A 213 9.14 -14.50 3.06
CA TYR A 213 9.41 -13.64 1.93
C TYR A 213 10.92 -13.60 1.67
N LEU A 214 11.35 -14.03 0.48
CA LEU A 214 12.76 -14.01 0.10
C LEU A 214 13.10 -12.63 -0.48
N LEU A 215 13.85 -11.84 0.26
CA LEU A 215 14.35 -10.53 -0.18
C LEU A 215 15.86 -10.59 -0.31
N LYS A 216 16.36 -10.62 -1.54
CA LYS A 216 17.76 -10.94 -1.83
C LYS A 216 18.11 -12.29 -1.18
N GLU A 217 19.08 -12.32 -0.29
CA GLU A 217 19.50 -13.52 0.45
C GLU A 217 18.80 -13.71 1.80
N THR A 218 18.00 -12.72 2.22
CA THR A 218 17.32 -12.75 3.52
C THR A 218 15.92 -13.36 3.41
N ARG A 219 15.65 -14.35 4.24
CA ARG A 219 14.32 -14.95 4.39
C ARG A 219 13.57 -14.28 5.53
N ILE A 220 12.68 -13.35 5.20
CA ILE A 220 11.86 -12.62 6.17
C ILE A 220 10.71 -13.52 6.61
N PRO A 221 10.56 -13.83 7.91
CA PRO A 221 9.40 -14.55 8.40
C PRO A 221 8.15 -13.66 8.24
N ALA A 222 7.06 -14.25 7.78
CA ALA A 222 5.83 -13.55 7.46
C ALA A 222 4.62 -14.45 7.66
N PHE A 223 3.44 -13.88 7.55
CA PHE A 223 2.17 -14.60 7.48
C PHE A 223 1.41 -14.18 6.22
N GLN A 224 0.43 -14.99 5.85
CA GLN A 224 -0.52 -14.71 4.76
C GLN A 224 -1.87 -15.35 5.09
N GLY A 225 -2.93 -14.88 4.44
CA GLY A 225 -4.30 -15.33 4.71
C GLY A 225 -5.23 -14.16 4.97
N ASN A 226 -6.10 -14.27 5.98
CA ASN A 226 -7.03 -13.19 6.28
C ASN A 226 -7.35 -13.10 7.77
N VAL A 227 -7.78 -11.90 8.19
CA VAL A 227 -8.36 -11.62 9.49
C VAL A 227 -9.69 -10.91 9.33
N THR A 228 -10.62 -11.16 10.23
CA THR A 228 -11.86 -10.40 10.37
C THR A 228 -11.78 -9.52 11.61
N ILE A 229 -12.02 -8.23 11.42
CA ILE A 229 -12.04 -7.25 12.51
C ILE A 229 -13.47 -6.76 12.72
N GLU A 230 -13.93 -6.79 13.97
CA GLU A 230 -15.15 -6.13 14.44
C GLU A 230 -14.76 -4.79 15.07
N ALA A 231 -15.37 -3.71 14.60
CA ALA A 231 -15.19 -2.35 15.12
C ALA A 231 -16.36 -1.98 16.05
N ARG A 232 -16.07 -1.74 17.31
CA ARG A 232 -17.02 -1.25 18.33
C ARG A 232 -16.71 0.21 18.61
N LEU A 233 -16.99 1.05 17.64
CA LEU A 233 -16.60 2.44 17.60
C LEU A 233 -17.82 3.35 17.49
N ALA A 234 -17.73 4.54 18.07
CA ALA A 234 -18.69 5.62 17.80
C ALA A 234 -18.65 6.03 16.31
N PRO A 235 -19.76 6.53 15.73
CA PRO A 235 -19.84 6.79 14.31
C PRO A 235 -18.65 7.55 13.69
N PRO A 236 -18.14 8.66 14.26
CA PRO A 236 -16.99 9.37 13.65
C PRO A 236 -15.72 8.51 13.58
N LEU A 237 -15.47 7.69 14.59
CA LEU A 237 -14.31 6.79 14.59
C LEU A 237 -14.52 5.58 13.68
N LEU A 238 -15.75 5.10 13.55
CA LEU A 238 -16.11 4.04 12.61
C LEU A 238 -15.91 4.51 11.16
N GLU A 239 -16.33 5.72 10.84
CA GLU A 239 -16.11 6.34 9.53
C GLU A 239 -14.61 6.42 9.19
N LEU A 240 -13.81 6.88 10.15
CA LEU A 240 -12.37 6.96 10.01
C LEU A 240 -11.72 5.58 9.81
N TRP A 241 -12.13 4.59 10.63
CA TRP A 241 -11.67 3.22 10.49
C TRP A 241 -12.01 2.64 9.10
N ASN A 242 -13.22 2.85 8.61
CA ASN A 242 -13.63 2.40 7.29
C ASN A 242 -12.85 3.09 6.15
N ALA A 243 -12.47 4.36 6.35
CA ALA A 243 -11.59 5.06 5.41
C ALA A 243 -10.17 4.45 5.39
N LEU A 244 -9.59 4.18 6.56
CA LEU A 244 -8.29 3.51 6.70
C LEU A 244 -8.29 2.11 6.07
N LEU A 245 -9.37 1.34 6.27
CA LEU A 245 -9.53 0.03 5.62
C LEU A 245 -9.63 0.13 4.10
N SER A 246 -10.34 1.14 3.58
CA SER A 246 -10.39 1.39 2.14
C SER A 246 -9.02 1.77 1.58
N PHE A 247 -8.23 2.52 2.34
CA PHE A 247 -6.85 2.87 2.00
C PHE A 247 -5.89 1.66 2.05
N ALA A 248 -6.17 0.63 2.86
CA ALA A 248 -5.31 -0.54 3.00
C ALA A 248 -4.98 -1.23 1.66
N SER A 249 -5.90 -1.19 0.70
CA SER A 249 -5.69 -1.75 -0.66
C SER A 249 -4.66 -0.97 -1.48
N HIS A 250 -4.34 0.27 -1.09
CA HIS A 250 -3.36 1.14 -1.72
C HIS A 250 -2.05 1.21 -0.93
N GLY A 251 -2.12 1.56 0.36
CA GLY A 251 -0.94 1.68 1.22
C GLY A 251 -0.30 0.35 1.60
N GLY A 252 -1.09 -0.73 1.53
CA GLY A 252 -0.70 -2.03 2.08
C GLY A 252 -0.71 -2.04 3.62
N VAL A 253 -0.31 -3.16 4.21
CA VAL A 253 -0.28 -3.39 5.66
C VAL A 253 1.05 -4.00 6.07
N GLY A 254 1.63 -3.52 7.17
CA GLY A 254 2.89 -4.02 7.71
C GLY A 254 4.11 -3.36 7.09
N ILE A 255 5.23 -4.06 7.11
CA ILE A 255 6.53 -3.55 6.66
C ILE A 255 6.81 -3.88 5.20
N LYS A 256 7.73 -3.11 4.59
CA LYS A 256 8.32 -3.39 3.26
C LYS A 256 7.27 -3.45 2.12
N THR A 257 6.24 -2.65 2.21
CA THR A 257 5.21 -2.53 1.15
C THR A 257 5.81 -2.02 -0.17
N THR A 258 6.89 -1.26 -0.10
CA THR A 258 7.71 -0.83 -1.25
C THR A 258 8.58 -1.94 -1.85
N LEU A 259 8.64 -3.09 -1.22
CA LEU A 259 9.46 -4.23 -1.67
C LEU A 259 8.59 -5.48 -1.93
N GLY A 260 7.27 -5.30 -2.01
CA GLY A 260 6.33 -6.34 -2.42
C GLY A 260 5.67 -7.13 -1.30
N MET A 261 5.88 -6.75 -0.04
CA MET A 261 5.17 -7.34 1.10
C MET A 261 3.90 -6.56 1.44
N GLY A 262 3.01 -7.17 2.20
CA GLY A 262 1.87 -6.50 2.83
C GLY A 262 0.77 -6.03 1.88
N GLY A 263 0.72 -6.51 0.65
CA GLY A 263 -0.41 -6.27 -0.25
C GLY A 263 -1.70 -6.77 0.38
N ALA A 264 -2.73 -5.93 0.43
CA ALA A 264 -3.98 -6.22 1.11
C ALA A 264 -5.20 -5.89 0.27
N ALA A 265 -6.30 -6.56 0.56
CA ALA A 265 -7.63 -6.20 0.09
C ALA A 265 -8.61 -6.26 1.26
N THR A 266 -9.61 -5.41 1.24
CA THR A 266 -10.62 -5.31 2.30
C THR A 266 -12.01 -5.58 1.76
N ASP A 267 -12.78 -6.36 2.52
CA ASP A 267 -14.17 -6.66 2.24
C ASP A 267 -15.02 -6.32 3.48
N PHE A 268 -16.10 -5.57 3.27
CA PHE A 268 -16.95 -5.04 4.34
C PHE A 268 -18.27 -5.81 4.40
N TYR A 269 -18.72 -6.14 5.59
CA TYR A 269 -20.00 -6.80 5.77
C TYR A 269 -20.66 -6.48 7.12
N LYS A 270 -21.99 -6.59 7.15
CA LYS A 270 -22.75 -6.46 8.38
C LYS A 270 -22.70 -7.78 9.16
N LYS A 271 -22.66 -7.67 10.48
CA LYS A 271 -22.84 -8.84 11.33
C LYS A 271 -24.18 -9.49 11.00
N THR A 272 -24.17 -10.71 10.50
CA THR A 272 -25.40 -11.50 10.37
C THR A 272 -25.96 -11.72 11.79
N PRO A 273 -27.25 -11.38 12.06
CA PRO A 273 -27.84 -11.71 13.33
C PRO A 273 -27.72 -13.23 13.53
N VAL A 274 -27.16 -13.64 14.65
CA VAL A 274 -27.24 -15.05 15.06
C VAL A 274 -28.71 -15.30 15.41
N ILE A 275 -29.38 -16.11 14.61
CA ILE A 275 -30.75 -16.56 14.85
C ILE A 275 -30.72 -17.56 16.03
#